data_20b7a39ababde87fdc2ba5432e57525c
#
_entry.id   20b7a39ababde87fdc2ba5432e57525c
#
_cell.length_a   1.000
_cell.length_b   1.000
_cell.length_c   1.000
_cell.angle_alpha   90.00
_cell.angle_beta   90.00
_cell.angle_gamma   90.00
#
_symmetry.space_group_name_H-M   'P 1'
#
loop_
_entity.id
_entity.type
_entity.pdbx_description
1 polymer ?
#
loop_
_entity_poly.entity_id
_entity_poly.type
_entity_poly.pdbx_seq_one_letter_code
_entity_poly.pdbx_strand_id
1 'polypeptide(L)'
;MEDYRKKYPGLRPSFYGAQAYDAAQLINSAVVAVGGDTSKKDAMKAEMEKANFKSVRGSYKYGNNHIPIQNFYLQDVVKDADGQLSLKTVATIVKDDQDRFHDKCPMK
;
A
#
# COMPACT_ATOMS: atom_id res chain seq x y z
N MET A 1 9.51 -9.03 -3.05
CA MET A 1 10.92 -8.61 -2.81
C MET A 1 11.88 -9.31 -3.78
N GLU A 2 11.72 -10.59 -4.02
CA GLU A 2 12.60 -11.38 -4.89
C GLU A 2 12.62 -10.88 -6.34
N ASP A 3 11.45 -10.62 -6.92
CA ASP A 3 11.33 -10.13 -8.29
C ASP A 3 11.95 -8.75 -8.48
N TYR A 4 11.87 -7.88 -7.46
CA TYR A 4 12.53 -6.58 -7.49
C TYR A 4 14.05 -6.73 -7.54
N ARG A 5 14.61 -7.61 -6.71
CA ARG A 5 16.06 -7.88 -6.68
C ARG A 5 16.57 -8.50 -7.99
N LYS A 6 15.78 -9.40 -8.61
CA LYS A 6 16.12 -9.96 -9.93
C LYS A 6 16.16 -8.89 -11.01
N LYS A 7 15.19 -7.97 -11.00
CA LYS A 7 15.09 -6.91 -12.02
C LYS A 7 16.09 -5.78 -11.80
N TYR A 8 16.42 -5.49 -10.55
CA TYR A 8 17.31 -4.40 -10.16
C TYR A 8 18.40 -4.92 -9.21
N PRO A 9 19.44 -5.62 -9.74
CA PRO A 9 20.53 -6.14 -8.92
C PRO A 9 21.23 -5.02 -8.13
N GLY A 10 21.49 -5.25 -6.85
CA GLY A 10 22.13 -4.27 -5.96
C GLY A 10 21.21 -3.18 -5.40
N LEU A 11 19.97 -3.08 -5.89
CA LEU A 11 18.99 -2.13 -5.33
C LEU A 11 18.03 -2.83 -4.37
N ARG A 12 17.52 -2.05 -3.41
CA ARG A 12 16.49 -2.48 -2.47
C ARG A 12 15.25 -1.63 -2.63
N PRO A 13 14.06 -2.24 -2.56
CA PRO A 13 12.83 -1.47 -2.60
C PRO A 13 12.73 -0.60 -1.34
N SER A 14 12.47 0.69 -1.54
CA SER A 14 12.19 1.63 -0.48
C SER A 14 10.71 1.59 -0.07
N PHE A 15 10.36 2.32 0.98
CA PHE A 15 8.97 2.58 1.36
C PHE A 15 8.14 3.15 0.19
N TYR A 16 8.69 4.08 -0.57
CA TYR A 16 8.04 4.65 -1.75
C TYR A 16 7.82 3.62 -2.87
N GLY A 17 8.77 2.69 -3.03
CA GLY A 17 8.60 1.57 -3.97
C GLY A 17 7.43 0.66 -3.59
N ALA A 18 7.23 0.41 -2.29
CA ALA A 18 6.07 -0.34 -1.80
C ALA A 18 4.75 0.41 -2.07
N GLN A 19 4.71 1.73 -1.86
CA GLN A 19 3.53 2.55 -2.17
C GLN A 19 3.19 2.55 -3.67
N ALA A 20 4.19 2.70 -4.53
CA ALA A 20 3.99 2.68 -5.98
C ALA A 20 3.49 1.30 -6.47
N TYR A 21 4.00 0.23 -5.88
CA TYR A 21 3.52 -1.13 -6.17
C TYR A 21 2.05 -1.30 -5.78
N ASP A 22 1.68 -0.89 -4.57
CA ASP A 22 0.30 -0.93 -4.09
C ASP A 22 -0.63 -0.07 -4.95
N ALA A 23 -0.21 1.12 -5.37
CA ALA A 23 -0.99 1.97 -6.26
C ALA A 23 -1.27 1.29 -7.61
N ALA A 24 -0.28 0.62 -8.19
CA ALA A 24 -0.46 -0.15 -9.42
C ALA A 24 -1.45 -1.31 -9.23
N GLN A 25 -1.39 -2.02 -8.09
CA GLN A 25 -2.32 -3.10 -7.77
C GLN A 25 -3.76 -2.58 -7.57
N LEU A 26 -3.91 -1.44 -6.89
CA LEU A 26 -5.19 -0.77 -6.71
C LEU A 26 -5.85 -0.42 -8.05
N ILE A 27 -5.09 0.25 -8.92
CA ILE A 27 -5.57 0.64 -10.25
C ILE A 27 -5.94 -0.62 -11.07
N ASN A 28 -5.07 -1.63 -11.06
CA ASN A 28 -5.33 -2.89 -11.77
C ASN A 28 -6.61 -3.56 -11.27
N SER A 29 -6.84 -3.61 -9.95
CA SER A 29 -8.06 -4.22 -9.39
C SER A 29 -9.32 -3.50 -9.87
N ALA A 30 -9.29 -2.17 -9.94
CA ALA A 30 -10.41 -1.37 -10.41
C ALA A 30 -10.65 -1.57 -11.92
N VAL A 31 -9.59 -1.58 -12.74
CA VAL A 31 -9.70 -1.82 -14.19
C VAL A 31 -10.29 -3.20 -14.49
N VAL A 32 -9.83 -4.23 -13.78
CA VAL A 32 -10.37 -5.59 -13.91
C VAL A 32 -11.85 -5.63 -13.53
N ALA A 33 -12.23 -4.97 -12.43
CA ALA A 33 -13.61 -4.95 -11.94
C ALA A 33 -14.60 -4.29 -12.91
N VAL A 34 -14.14 -3.29 -13.70
CA VAL A 34 -14.98 -2.65 -14.74
C VAL A 34 -14.86 -3.33 -16.13
N GLY A 35 -14.21 -4.50 -16.19
CA GLY A 35 -14.05 -5.26 -17.43
C GLY A 35 -13.12 -4.61 -18.46
N GLY A 36 -12.13 -3.83 -18.00
CA GLY A 36 -11.18 -3.11 -18.86
C GLY A 36 -11.73 -1.80 -19.47
N ASP A 37 -12.99 -1.46 -19.25
CA ASP A 37 -13.61 -0.25 -19.78
C ASP A 37 -13.32 0.96 -18.87
N THR A 38 -12.19 1.61 -19.11
CA THR A 38 -11.74 2.78 -18.35
C THR A 38 -12.55 4.06 -18.61
N SER A 39 -13.51 4.04 -19.55
CA SER A 39 -14.45 5.15 -19.74
C SER A 39 -15.47 5.27 -18.62
N LYS A 40 -15.72 4.18 -17.89
CA LYS A 40 -16.63 4.10 -16.73
C LYS A 40 -16.00 4.70 -15.46
N LYS A 41 -15.73 6.00 -15.46
CA LYS A 41 -14.95 6.69 -14.43
C LYS A 41 -15.53 6.54 -13.01
N ASP A 42 -16.85 6.69 -12.87
CA ASP A 42 -17.52 6.58 -11.57
C ASP A 42 -17.46 5.15 -11.01
N ALA A 43 -17.65 4.16 -11.87
CA ALA A 43 -17.49 2.76 -11.48
C ALA A 43 -16.04 2.44 -11.09
N MET A 44 -15.05 2.93 -11.85
CA MET A 44 -13.63 2.77 -11.49
C MET A 44 -13.32 3.41 -10.14
N LYS A 45 -13.82 4.63 -9.89
CA LYS A 45 -13.65 5.32 -8.61
C LYS A 45 -14.21 4.47 -7.47
N ALA A 46 -15.45 3.99 -7.59
CA ALA A 46 -16.09 3.15 -6.59
C ALA A 46 -15.31 1.84 -6.33
N GLU A 47 -14.71 1.23 -7.37
CA GLU A 47 -13.88 0.04 -7.19
C GLU A 47 -12.54 0.35 -6.53
N MET A 48 -11.91 1.50 -6.82
CA MET A 48 -10.70 1.95 -6.12
C MET A 48 -10.96 2.20 -4.63
N GLU A 49 -12.11 2.78 -4.28
CA GLU A 49 -12.50 3.03 -2.89
C GLU A 49 -12.65 1.75 -2.06
N LYS A 50 -13.00 0.63 -2.70
CA LYS A 50 -13.06 -0.69 -2.04
C LYS A 50 -11.69 -1.23 -1.64
N ALA A 51 -10.61 -0.72 -2.24
CA ALA A 51 -9.24 -1.19 -2.03
C ALA A 51 -9.10 -2.72 -2.12
N ASN A 52 -9.75 -3.34 -3.11
CA ASN A 52 -9.78 -4.80 -3.27
C ASN A 52 -8.49 -5.34 -3.90
N PHE A 53 -7.38 -5.20 -3.21
CA PHE A 53 -6.07 -5.72 -3.61
C PHE A 53 -5.27 -6.18 -2.39
N LYS A 54 -4.24 -6.98 -2.63
CA LYS A 54 -3.35 -7.46 -1.57
C LYS A 54 -2.16 -6.51 -1.42
N SER A 55 -2.22 -5.62 -0.44
CA SER A 55 -1.14 -4.69 -0.14
C SER A 55 0.11 -5.43 0.35
N VAL A 56 1.29 -4.99 -0.12
CA VAL A 56 2.59 -5.47 0.40
C VAL A 56 2.93 -4.87 1.77
N ARG A 57 2.15 -3.92 2.24
CA ARG A 57 2.29 -3.25 3.54
C ARG A 57 1.42 -3.85 4.65
N GLY A 58 0.66 -4.91 4.36
CA GLY A 58 -0.24 -5.57 5.29
C GLY A 58 -1.70 -5.18 5.10
N SER A 59 -2.46 -5.05 6.20
CA SER A 59 -3.85 -4.61 6.18
C SER A 59 -3.97 -3.24 5.52
N TYR A 60 -4.91 -3.08 4.60
CA TYR A 60 -5.11 -1.85 3.85
C TYR A 60 -6.58 -1.66 3.49
N LYS A 61 -7.12 -0.53 3.89
CA LYS A 61 -8.46 -0.06 3.48
C LYS A 61 -8.48 1.46 3.52
N TYR A 62 -9.42 2.09 2.85
CA TYR A 62 -9.61 3.53 2.93
C TYR A 62 -10.57 3.92 4.05
N GLY A 63 -10.27 5.04 4.72
CA GLY A 63 -11.24 5.79 5.50
C GLY A 63 -12.18 6.60 4.60
N ASN A 64 -13.19 7.23 5.20
CA ASN A 64 -14.13 8.11 4.51
C ASN A 64 -13.47 9.30 3.80
N ASN A 65 -12.30 9.71 4.25
CA ASN A 65 -11.49 10.80 3.70
C ASN A 65 -10.42 10.32 2.71
N HIS A 66 -10.50 9.07 2.23
CA HIS A 66 -9.54 8.40 1.35
C HIS A 66 -8.11 8.31 1.90
N ILE A 67 -7.92 8.60 3.19
CA ILE A 67 -6.65 8.31 3.88
C ILE A 67 -6.65 6.82 4.24
N PRO A 68 -5.55 6.09 3.95
CA PRO A 68 -5.47 4.68 4.29
C PRO A 68 -5.57 4.43 5.80
N ILE A 69 -6.38 3.45 6.17
CA ILE A 69 -6.36 2.83 7.49
C ILE A 69 -5.33 1.71 7.42
N GLN A 70 -4.25 1.83 8.19
CA GLN A 70 -3.11 0.93 8.05
C GLN A 70 -2.38 0.70 9.37
N ASN A 71 -1.52 -0.31 9.39
CA ASN A 71 -0.66 -0.58 10.52
C ASN A 71 0.61 0.26 10.46
N PHE A 72 1.13 0.61 11.64
CA PHE A 72 2.46 1.21 11.79
C PHE A 72 3.40 0.25 12.53
N TYR A 73 4.63 0.17 12.06
CA TYR A 73 5.61 -0.80 12.51
C TYR A 73 6.86 -0.12 13.07
N LEU A 74 7.38 -0.68 14.15
CA LEU A 74 8.75 -0.40 14.59
C LEU A 74 9.70 -1.24 13.75
N GLN A 75 10.72 -0.60 13.22
CA GLN A 75 11.73 -1.26 12.40
C GLN A 75 13.13 -0.93 12.90
N ASP A 76 13.97 -1.94 13.00
CA ASP A 76 15.40 -1.79 13.26
C ASP A 76 16.17 -1.76 11.97
N VAL A 77 17.26 -0.99 11.95
CA VAL A 77 18.25 -1.04 10.89
C VAL A 77 19.24 -2.16 11.20
N VAL A 78 19.25 -3.18 10.38
CA VAL A 78 20.10 -4.36 10.55
C VAL A 78 20.96 -4.59 9.30
N LYS A 79 22.07 -5.32 9.46
CA LYS A 79 22.79 -5.90 8.31
C LYS A 79 22.12 -7.22 7.93
N ASP A 80 21.82 -7.40 6.67
CA ASP A 80 21.30 -8.67 6.16
C ASP A 80 22.42 -9.67 5.84
N ALA A 81 22.03 -10.81 5.28
CA ALA A 81 22.96 -11.88 4.92
C ALA A 81 24.03 -11.46 3.92
N ASP A 82 23.77 -10.44 3.10
CA ASP A 82 24.70 -9.89 2.12
C ASP A 82 25.57 -8.77 2.72
N GLY A 83 25.48 -8.51 4.04
CA GLY A 83 26.19 -7.48 4.76
C GLY A 83 25.69 -6.05 4.51
N GLN A 84 24.58 -5.89 3.77
CA GLN A 84 23.98 -4.59 3.46
C GLN A 84 22.94 -4.17 4.51
N LEU A 85 22.76 -2.85 4.66
CA LEU A 85 21.75 -2.31 5.55
C LEU A 85 20.34 -2.65 5.04
N SER A 86 19.50 -3.12 5.95
CA SER A 86 18.11 -3.50 5.70
C SER A 86 17.22 -3.13 6.89
N LEU A 87 15.91 -3.04 6.66
CA LEU A 87 14.93 -2.80 7.71
C LEU A 87 14.30 -4.14 8.13
N LYS A 88 14.33 -4.40 9.43
CA LYS A 88 13.68 -5.55 10.06
C LYS A 88 12.53 -5.07 10.94
N THR A 89 11.31 -5.50 10.65
CA THR A 89 10.16 -5.22 11.51
C THR A 89 10.31 -5.95 12.85
N VAL A 90 10.25 -5.18 13.93
CA VAL A 90 10.40 -5.67 15.31
C VAL A 90 9.04 -5.83 15.97
N ALA A 91 8.16 -4.85 15.78
CA ALA A 91 6.83 -4.84 16.38
C ALA A 91 5.83 -4.07 15.53
N THR A 92 4.54 -4.37 15.70
CA THR A 92 3.45 -3.51 15.25
C THR A 92 3.10 -2.58 16.40
N ILE A 93 3.33 -1.28 16.23
CA ILE A 93 3.09 -0.27 17.26
C ILE A 93 1.62 0.13 17.30
N VAL A 94 1.03 0.35 16.12
CA VAL A 94 -0.38 0.72 15.99
C VAL A 94 -1.00 -0.17 14.92
N LYS A 95 -2.19 -0.68 15.20
CA LYS A 95 -3.00 -1.48 14.27
C LYS A 95 -4.19 -0.68 13.82
N ASP A 96 -4.50 -0.78 12.52
CA ASP A 96 -5.69 -0.18 11.91
C ASP A 96 -5.84 1.30 12.28
N ASP A 97 -4.73 2.05 12.25
CA ASP A 97 -4.73 3.49 12.55
C ASP A 97 -5.51 4.25 11.49
N GLN A 98 -6.50 5.00 11.95
CA GLN A 98 -7.33 5.87 11.12
C GLN A 98 -7.01 7.33 11.42
N ASP A 99 -7.03 8.17 10.40
CA ASP A 99 -6.84 9.61 10.57
C ASP A 99 -7.76 10.17 11.66
N ARG A 100 -7.17 10.87 12.64
CA ARG A 100 -7.88 11.45 13.79
C ARG A 100 -8.91 12.52 13.42
N PHE A 101 -8.83 13.05 12.22
CA PHE A 101 -9.72 14.09 11.71
C PHE A 101 -10.71 13.57 10.66
N HIS A 102 -10.83 12.26 10.52
CA HIS A 102 -11.69 11.62 9.51
C HIS A 102 -13.17 12.05 9.64
N ASP A 103 -13.65 12.31 10.84
CA ASP A 103 -15.01 12.75 11.14
C ASP A 103 -15.28 14.20 10.73
N LYS A 104 -14.22 15.01 10.64
CA LYS A 104 -14.29 16.41 10.20
C LYS A 104 -14.18 16.58 8.68
N CYS A 105 -13.87 15.50 7.97
CA CYS A 105 -13.76 15.53 6.52
C CYS A 105 -15.17 15.58 5.89
N PRO A 106 -15.46 16.56 4.99
CA PRO A 106 -16.76 16.68 4.33
C PRO A 106 -16.99 15.63 3.25
N MET A 107 -15.98 14.84 2.90
CA MET A 107 -16.10 13.73 1.95
C MET A 107 -16.93 12.61 2.59
N LYS A 108 -17.99 12.21 1.90
CA LYS A 108 -18.88 11.12 2.31
C LYS A 108 -19.04 10.13 1.18
#